data_381797dee6385e8da4f3d4d1a6f3f067
#
_entry.id   381797dee6385e8da4f3d4d1a6f3f067
#
_cell.length_a   1.000
_cell.length_b   1.000
_cell.length_c   1.000
_cell.angle_alpha   90.00
_cell.angle_beta   90.00
_cell.angle_gamma   90.00
#
_symmetry.space_group_name_H-M   'P 1'
#
loop_
_entity.id
_entity.type
_entity.pdbx_description
1 polymer ?
#
loop_
_entity_poly.entity_id
_entity_poly.type
_entity_poly.pdbx_seq_one_letter_code
_entity_poly.pdbx_strand_id
1 'polypeptide(L)'
;MAFATKYGPWALVAGASDGLGAAFAKGLAERGVNVVLLARRQAVLNQVAAEINSTSSAQTRTLAVDLARPGAAAKIAQATRDLEIGFLVYCAGADPNYQPFLTNSIEAAEQMVQRNCMVPMQLCHHFAPAMVERGSGGIVIFGSGAGLAGGANMVAYGASKAFDMVFAEALWAELHDKGVDVLGLILGKTDTPALRTLEYSRGQIGSLDEVPPGAVAVDEVIAEAFENLGNGPTWFAGEMMRAAERLTSSLTRRQTVELFAQAAAAAMGPPG
;
A
#
# COMPACT_ATOMS: atom_id res chain seq x y z
N MET A 1 6.90 24.99 3.01
CA MET A 1 5.41 25.03 3.05
C MET A 1 4.97 24.06 4.14
N ALA A 2 3.95 24.38 4.95
CA ALA A 2 3.45 23.41 5.95
C ALA A 2 2.88 22.18 5.25
N PHE A 3 3.01 21.00 5.85
CA PHE A 3 2.57 19.73 5.26
C PHE A 3 1.09 19.77 4.85
N ALA A 4 0.22 20.21 5.75
CA ALA A 4 -1.22 20.32 5.46
C ALA A 4 -1.55 21.34 4.35
N THR A 5 -0.72 22.35 4.12
CA THR A 5 -0.91 23.30 3.02
C THR A 5 -0.63 22.66 1.65
N LYS A 6 0.33 21.72 1.59
CA LYS A 6 0.67 21.02 0.35
C LYS A 6 -0.27 19.85 0.08
N TYR A 7 -0.63 19.08 1.11
CA TYR A 7 -1.29 17.78 0.97
C TYR A 7 -2.72 17.73 1.52
N GLY A 8 -3.18 18.79 2.22
CA GLY A 8 -4.54 18.87 2.77
C GLY A 8 -5.56 19.42 1.75
N PRO A 9 -6.78 19.74 2.22
CA PRO A 9 -7.24 19.58 3.61
C PRO A 9 -7.58 18.14 4.02
N TRP A 10 -7.87 17.22 3.07
CA TRP A 10 -8.21 15.83 3.34
C TRP A 10 -7.27 14.87 2.62
N ALA A 11 -6.97 13.79 3.29
CA ALA A 11 -6.34 12.61 2.71
C ALA A 11 -7.33 11.44 2.67
N LEU A 12 -7.23 10.57 1.66
CA LEU A 12 -7.93 9.30 1.61
C LEU A 12 -6.93 8.16 1.75
N VAL A 13 -7.14 7.29 2.75
CA VAL A 13 -6.27 6.14 3.01
C VAL A 13 -7.05 4.84 2.80
N ALA A 14 -6.76 4.15 1.70
CA ALA A 14 -7.32 2.85 1.40
C ALA A 14 -6.50 1.74 2.08
N GLY A 15 -7.16 0.91 2.90
CA GLY A 15 -6.50 -0.09 3.74
C GLY A 15 -6.20 0.42 5.16
N ALA A 16 -6.96 1.41 5.65
CA ALA A 16 -6.71 2.12 6.90
C ALA A 16 -7.12 1.37 8.18
N SER A 17 -7.52 0.11 8.11
CA SER A 17 -8.02 -0.61 9.30
C SER A 17 -6.92 -1.16 10.20
N ASP A 18 -5.69 -1.30 9.72
CA ASP A 18 -4.63 -1.98 10.46
C ASP A 18 -3.24 -1.71 9.86
N GLY A 19 -2.19 -2.03 10.60
CA GLY A 19 -0.80 -2.02 10.14
C GLY A 19 -0.39 -0.68 9.50
N LEU A 20 0.24 -0.76 8.35
CA LEU A 20 0.78 0.41 7.63
C LEU A 20 -0.27 1.46 7.28
N GLY A 21 -1.47 1.05 6.85
CA GLY A 21 -2.51 2.01 6.47
C GLY A 21 -3.04 2.80 7.67
N ALA A 22 -3.24 2.16 8.82
CA ALA A 22 -3.62 2.84 10.06
C ALA A 22 -2.51 3.76 10.57
N ALA A 23 -1.26 3.32 10.53
CA ALA A 23 -0.11 4.12 10.94
C ALA A 23 0.09 5.34 10.01
N PHE A 24 -0.06 5.16 8.69
CA PHE A 24 0.02 6.28 7.75
C PHE A 24 -1.09 7.31 7.99
N ALA A 25 -2.33 6.84 8.27
CA ALA A 25 -3.46 7.71 8.59
C ALA A 25 -3.20 8.54 9.85
N LYS A 26 -2.65 7.92 10.91
CA LYS A 26 -2.22 8.63 12.14
C LYS A 26 -1.15 9.68 11.84
N GLY A 27 -0.11 9.32 11.09
CA GLY A 27 0.95 10.23 10.69
C GLY A 27 0.48 11.43 9.86
N LEU A 28 -0.54 11.25 9.01
CA LEU A 28 -1.20 12.36 8.29
C LEU A 28 -1.96 13.29 9.25
N ALA A 29 -2.72 12.72 10.17
CA ALA A 29 -3.50 13.47 11.16
C ALA A 29 -2.60 14.30 12.09
N GLU A 30 -1.46 13.74 12.54
CA GLU A 30 -0.43 14.45 13.32
C GLU A 30 0.18 15.64 12.57
N ARG A 31 0.16 15.59 11.24
CA ARG A 31 0.62 16.67 10.35
C ARG A 31 -0.50 17.66 9.96
N GLY A 32 -1.66 17.56 10.61
CA GLY A 32 -2.79 18.48 10.44
C GLY A 32 -3.67 18.22 9.22
N VAL A 33 -3.61 17.01 8.63
CA VAL A 33 -4.45 16.62 7.50
C VAL A 33 -5.64 15.79 8.00
N ASN A 34 -6.87 16.15 7.63
CA ASN A 34 -8.05 15.33 7.90
C ASN A 34 -8.02 14.03 7.10
N VAL A 35 -8.58 12.95 7.63
CA VAL A 35 -8.40 11.62 7.01
C VAL A 35 -9.72 10.90 6.75
N VAL A 36 -9.92 10.47 5.51
CA VAL A 36 -10.93 9.47 5.15
C VAL A 36 -10.29 8.09 5.30
N LEU A 37 -10.78 7.32 6.26
CA LEU A 37 -10.33 5.96 6.59
C LEU A 37 -11.18 4.95 5.83
N LEU A 38 -10.58 4.17 4.93
CA LEU A 38 -11.28 3.24 4.07
C LEU A 38 -10.77 1.80 4.26
N ALA A 39 -11.69 0.89 4.58
CA ALA A 39 -11.46 -0.56 4.64
C ALA A 39 -12.81 -1.31 4.63
N ARG A 40 -12.79 -2.63 4.81
CA ARG A 40 -14.00 -3.46 4.81
C ARG A 40 -14.75 -3.44 6.15
N ARG A 41 -14.03 -3.34 7.27
CA ARG A 41 -14.57 -3.54 8.64
C ARG A 41 -14.86 -2.20 9.31
N GLN A 42 -16.14 -1.79 9.33
CA GLN A 42 -16.55 -0.50 9.91
C GLN A 42 -16.15 -0.34 11.38
N ALA A 43 -16.34 -1.39 12.20
CA ALA A 43 -16.01 -1.33 13.63
C ALA A 43 -14.52 -1.03 13.87
N VAL A 44 -13.62 -1.64 13.07
CA VAL A 44 -12.18 -1.41 13.17
C VAL A 44 -11.81 -0.01 12.69
N LEU A 45 -12.45 0.49 11.62
CA LEU A 45 -12.26 1.87 11.18
C LEU A 45 -12.66 2.89 12.25
N ASN A 46 -13.76 2.61 12.98
CA ASN A 46 -14.21 3.47 14.07
C ASN A 46 -13.20 3.49 15.24
N GLN A 47 -12.52 2.38 15.51
CA GLN A 47 -11.45 2.34 16.52
C GLN A 47 -10.25 3.20 16.09
N VAL A 48 -9.77 3.05 14.86
CA VAL A 48 -8.68 3.89 14.32
C VAL A 48 -9.07 5.36 14.31
N ALA A 49 -10.31 5.68 13.94
CA ALA A 49 -10.82 7.06 13.99
C ALA A 49 -10.83 7.62 15.41
N ALA A 50 -11.26 6.84 16.40
CA ALA A 50 -11.26 7.25 17.81
C ALA A 50 -9.82 7.49 18.31
N GLU A 51 -8.86 6.64 17.95
CA GLU A 51 -7.45 6.83 18.29
C GLU A 51 -6.90 8.14 17.69
N ILE A 52 -7.14 8.40 16.40
CA ILE A 52 -6.72 9.63 15.74
C ILE A 52 -7.34 10.86 16.41
N ASN A 53 -8.65 10.84 16.68
CA ASN A 53 -9.36 11.95 17.29
C ASN A 53 -8.92 12.21 18.75
N SER A 54 -8.35 11.21 19.44
CA SER A 54 -7.81 11.36 20.79
C SER A 54 -6.41 11.97 20.83
N THR A 55 -5.64 11.88 19.74
CA THR A 55 -4.23 12.30 19.67
C THR A 55 -3.99 13.50 18.76
N SER A 56 -4.98 13.90 17.96
CA SER A 56 -4.86 15.02 17.01
C SER A 56 -6.16 15.83 16.93
N SER A 57 -6.07 17.02 16.34
CA SER A 57 -7.24 17.87 16.02
C SER A 57 -7.83 17.58 14.64
N ALA A 58 -7.27 16.61 13.90
CA ALA A 58 -7.72 16.25 12.56
C ALA A 58 -9.11 15.62 12.63
N GLN A 59 -9.95 15.94 11.64
CA GLN A 59 -11.24 15.29 11.47
C GLN A 59 -11.05 13.94 10.79
N THR A 60 -11.88 12.97 11.15
CA THR A 60 -11.90 11.66 10.51
C THR A 60 -13.25 11.35 9.89
N ARG A 61 -13.26 10.66 8.75
CA ARG A 61 -14.44 10.05 8.12
C ARG A 61 -14.15 8.59 7.85
N THR A 62 -15.03 7.69 8.30
CA THR A 62 -14.88 6.26 8.06
C THR A 62 -15.77 5.81 6.91
N LEU A 63 -15.27 4.94 6.03
CA LEU A 63 -15.98 4.44 4.86
C LEU A 63 -15.75 2.94 4.69
N ALA A 64 -16.76 2.13 4.98
CA ALA A 64 -16.70 0.69 4.78
C ALA A 64 -16.98 0.33 3.32
N VAL A 65 -15.92 -0.11 2.60
CA VAL A 65 -15.99 -0.54 1.20
C VAL A 65 -15.11 -1.75 0.98
N ASP A 66 -15.65 -2.75 0.28
CA ASP A 66 -14.87 -3.87 -0.25
C ASP A 66 -14.30 -3.49 -1.62
N LEU A 67 -12.99 -3.28 -1.68
CA LEU A 67 -12.27 -2.86 -2.89
C LEU A 67 -12.19 -3.97 -3.96
N ALA A 68 -12.49 -5.22 -3.60
CA ALA A 68 -12.56 -6.32 -4.56
C ALA A 68 -13.88 -6.34 -5.35
N ARG A 69 -14.87 -5.51 -4.99
CA ARG A 69 -16.16 -5.46 -5.66
C ARG A 69 -16.19 -4.44 -6.78
N PRO A 70 -16.85 -4.74 -7.90
CA PRO A 70 -17.12 -3.76 -8.96
C PRO A 70 -17.81 -2.51 -8.40
N GLY A 71 -17.46 -1.33 -8.95
CA GLY A 71 -18.05 -0.06 -8.52
C GLY A 71 -17.49 0.52 -7.21
N ALA A 72 -16.49 -0.12 -6.59
CA ALA A 72 -15.89 0.37 -5.35
C ALA A 72 -15.37 1.82 -5.49
N ALA A 73 -14.64 2.14 -6.54
CA ALA A 73 -14.11 3.48 -6.77
C ALA A 73 -15.23 4.52 -6.94
N ALA A 74 -16.30 4.20 -7.67
CA ALA A 74 -17.46 5.10 -7.84
C ALA A 74 -18.17 5.36 -6.50
N LYS A 75 -18.31 4.33 -5.65
CA LYS A 75 -18.87 4.48 -4.31
C LYS A 75 -18.00 5.40 -3.43
N ILE A 76 -16.67 5.28 -3.53
CA ILE A 76 -15.72 6.13 -2.80
C ILE A 76 -15.84 7.58 -3.29
N ALA A 77 -15.78 7.81 -4.61
CA ALA A 77 -15.92 9.13 -5.20
C ALA A 77 -17.24 9.83 -4.77
N GLN A 78 -18.35 9.10 -4.80
CA GLN A 78 -19.64 9.61 -4.34
C GLN A 78 -19.66 9.95 -2.84
N ALA A 79 -19.02 9.14 -2.00
CA ALA A 79 -18.99 9.34 -0.55
C ALA A 79 -18.03 10.45 -0.11
N THR A 80 -17.14 10.90 -0.99
CA THR A 80 -16.16 11.96 -0.73
C THR A 80 -16.36 13.22 -1.59
N ARG A 81 -17.48 13.31 -2.31
CA ARG A 81 -17.79 14.42 -3.26
C ARG A 81 -17.80 15.81 -2.64
N ASP A 82 -18.01 15.90 -1.33
CA ASP A 82 -18.03 17.11 -0.52
C ASP A 82 -16.67 17.45 0.09
N LEU A 83 -15.64 16.64 -0.19
CA LEU A 83 -14.29 16.78 0.35
C LEU A 83 -13.28 17.09 -0.75
N GLU A 84 -12.38 18.01 -0.46
CA GLU A 84 -11.19 18.23 -1.27
C GLU A 84 -10.10 17.25 -0.84
N ILE A 85 -9.92 16.17 -1.62
CA ILE A 85 -8.88 15.18 -1.37
C ILE A 85 -7.57 15.65 -1.98
N GLY A 86 -6.64 16.06 -1.13
CA GLY A 86 -5.31 16.53 -1.53
C GLY A 86 -4.22 15.47 -1.43
N PHE A 87 -4.53 14.34 -0.79
CA PHE A 87 -3.59 13.22 -0.65
C PHE A 87 -4.30 11.88 -0.79
N LEU A 88 -3.73 11.00 -1.60
CA LEU A 88 -4.23 9.64 -1.78
C LEU A 88 -3.18 8.63 -1.33
N VAL A 89 -3.53 7.77 -0.38
CA VAL A 89 -2.70 6.63 0.05
C VAL A 89 -3.41 5.34 -0.31
N TYR A 90 -2.81 4.53 -1.16
CA TYR A 90 -3.33 3.22 -1.50
C TYR A 90 -2.45 2.11 -0.91
N CYS A 91 -2.84 1.63 0.28
CA CYS A 91 -2.16 0.60 1.06
C CYS A 91 -2.88 -0.76 1.02
N ALA A 92 -4.05 -0.84 0.36
CA ALA A 92 -4.83 -2.07 0.30
C ALA A 92 -4.23 -3.05 -0.71
N GLY A 93 -4.08 -4.32 -0.34
CA GLY A 93 -3.66 -5.35 -1.29
C GLY A 93 -2.62 -6.33 -0.77
N ALA A 94 -3.05 -7.32 0.00
CA ALA A 94 -2.23 -8.46 0.41
C ALA A 94 -2.67 -9.74 -0.30
N ASP A 95 -1.78 -10.71 -0.41
CA ASP A 95 -2.11 -12.08 -0.77
C ASP A 95 -2.02 -12.96 0.48
N PRO A 96 -3.14 -13.42 1.02
CA PRO A 96 -3.14 -14.28 2.20
C PRO A 96 -2.86 -15.74 1.87
N ASN A 97 -2.94 -16.16 0.60
CA ASN A 97 -3.02 -17.56 0.24
C ASN A 97 -1.66 -18.18 -0.08
N TYR A 98 -0.79 -17.49 -0.83
CA TYR A 98 0.49 -18.04 -1.29
C TYR A 98 0.35 -19.48 -1.81
N GLN A 99 -0.43 -19.67 -2.89
CA GLN A 99 -0.74 -20.99 -3.46
C GLN A 99 -0.42 -21.03 -4.95
N PRO A 100 -0.17 -22.23 -5.52
CA PRO A 100 0.00 -22.39 -6.95
C PRO A 100 -1.19 -21.79 -7.73
N PHE A 101 -0.92 -21.09 -8.81
CA PHE A 101 -1.95 -20.36 -9.56
C PHE A 101 -3.11 -21.25 -10.03
N LEU A 102 -2.78 -22.48 -10.46
CA LEU A 102 -3.78 -23.41 -10.98
C LEU A 102 -4.63 -24.11 -9.90
N THR A 103 -4.27 -23.97 -8.64
CA THR A 103 -5.04 -24.53 -7.50
C THR A 103 -5.98 -23.50 -6.86
N ASN A 104 -5.75 -22.22 -7.11
CA ASN A 104 -6.65 -21.13 -6.71
C ASN A 104 -7.80 -20.97 -7.70
N SER A 105 -8.93 -20.44 -7.22
CA SER A 105 -10.01 -20.06 -8.14
C SER A 105 -9.61 -18.83 -8.97
N ILE A 106 -10.10 -18.75 -10.19
CA ILE A 106 -9.86 -17.59 -11.05
C ILE A 106 -10.45 -16.32 -10.46
N GLU A 107 -11.58 -16.44 -9.75
CA GLU A 107 -12.25 -15.32 -9.08
C GLU A 107 -11.36 -14.68 -8.00
N ALA A 108 -10.53 -15.46 -7.30
CA ALA A 108 -9.57 -14.93 -6.33
C ALA A 108 -8.51 -14.06 -7.02
N ALA A 109 -8.01 -14.48 -8.18
CA ALA A 109 -7.08 -13.69 -8.98
C ALA A 109 -7.74 -12.43 -9.55
N GLU A 110 -8.97 -12.52 -10.07
CA GLU A 110 -9.74 -11.38 -10.58
C GLU A 110 -10.03 -10.35 -9.47
N GLN A 111 -10.43 -10.81 -8.28
CA GLN A 111 -10.64 -9.93 -7.12
C GLN A 111 -9.33 -9.24 -6.68
N MET A 112 -8.20 -9.93 -6.81
CA MET A 112 -6.90 -9.34 -6.51
C MET A 112 -6.55 -8.26 -7.54
N VAL A 113 -6.72 -8.50 -8.84
CA VAL A 113 -6.52 -7.51 -9.90
C VAL A 113 -7.48 -6.32 -9.73
N GLN A 114 -8.76 -6.59 -9.44
CA GLN A 114 -9.74 -5.53 -9.16
C GLN A 114 -9.28 -4.63 -8.02
N ARG A 115 -8.89 -5.21 -6.89
CA ARG A 115 -8.45 -4.47 -5.71
C ARG A 115 -7.10 -3.79 -5.92
N ASN A 116 -6.10 -4.50 -6.47
CA ASN A 116 -4.72 -4.00 -6.49
C ASN A 116 -4.42 -3.13 -7.72
N CYS A 117 -5.12 -3.31 -8.85
CA CYS A 117 -4.83 -2.58 -10.09
C CYS A 117 -5.96 -1.62 -10.49
N MET A 118 -7.19 -2.14 -10.60
CA MET A 118 -8.30 -1.35 -11.14
C MET A 118 -8.71 -0.20 -10.22
N VAL A 119 -8.85 -0.48 -8.92
CA VAL A 119 -9.31 0.55 -7.97
C VAL A 119 -8.28 1.67 -7.77
N PRO A 120 -6.97 1.41 -7.52
CA PRO A 120 -6.00 2.51 -7.40
C PRO A 120 -5.91 3.34 -8.69
N MET A 121 -5.94 2.73 -9.86
CA MET A 121 -5.99 3.44 -11.14
C MET A 121 -7.22 4.35 -11.24
N GLN A 122 -8.41 3.86 -10.90
CA GLN A 122 -9.65 4.64 -10.93
C GLN A 122 -9.65 5.79 -9.91
N LEU A 123 -9.12 5.57 -8.71
CA LEU A 123 -9.02 6.62 -7.68
C LEU A 123 -8.00 7.69 -8.05
N CYS A 124 -6.83 7.31 -8.58
CA CYS A 124 -5.86 8.27 -9.08
C CYS A 124 -6.45 9.11 -10.22
N HIS A 125 -7.12 8.49 -11.19
CA HIS A 125 -7.79 9.19 -12.28
C HIS A 125 -8.88 10.16 -11.80
N HIS A 126 -9.57 9.83 -10.69
CA HIS A 126 -10.62 10.68 -10.13
C HIS A 126 -10.06 11.86 -9.33
N PHE A 127 -9.04 11.65 -8.48
CA PHE A 127 -8.56 12.68 -7.56
C PHE A 127 -7.40 13.52 -8.10
N ALA A 128 -6.53 12.97 -8.95
CA ALA A 128 -5.37 13.70 -9.47
C ALA A 128 -5.70 14.99 -10.26
N PRO A 129 -6.77 15.07 -11.05
CA PRO A 129 -7.09 16.31 -11.77
C PRO A 129 -7.23 17.53 -10.86
N ALA A 130 -7.91 17.41 -9.72
CA ALA A 130 -8.06 18.52 -8.76
C ALA A 130 -6.73 18.88 -8.09
N MET A 131 -5.85 17.91 -7.84
CA MET A 131 -4.49 18.14 -7.32
C MET A 131 -3.64 18.90 -8.35
N VAL A 132 -3.72 18.54 -9.63
CA VAL A 132 -3.02 19.23 -10.73
C VAL A 132 -3.53 20.65 -10.90
N GLU A 133 -4.84 20.87 -10.90
CA GLU A 133 -5.45 22.21 -11.00
C GLU A 133 -4.98 23.12 -9.87
N ARG A 134 -4.86 22.58 -8.65
CA ARG A 134 -4.36 23.29 -7.47
C ARG A 134 -2.85 23.50 -7.50
N GLY A 135 -2.10 22.73 -8.30
CA GLY A 135 -0.63 22.72 -8.32
C GLY A 135 0.00 22.14 -7.05
N SER A 136 -0.75 21.31 -6.30
CA SER A 136 -0.26 20.68 -5.08
C SER A 136 -1.08 19.44 -4.73
N GLY A 137 -0.41 18.40 -4.27
CA GLY A 137 -1.04 17.15 -3.86
C GLY A 137 -0.02 16.03 -3.67
N GLY A 138 -0.53 14.85 -3.27
CA GLY A 138 0.32 13.68 -3.11
C GLY A 138 -0.41 12.37 -3.35
N ILE A 139 0.30 11.40 -3.90
CA ILE A 139 -0.18 10.04 -4.14
C ILE A 139 0.88 9.06 -3.66
N VAL A 140 0.51 8.12 -2.77
CA VAL A 140 1.38 7.03 -2.35
C VAL A 140 0.72 5.70 -2.71
N ILE A 141 1.42 4.89 -3.51
CA ILE A 141 1.00 3.54 -3.90
C ILE A 141 1.92 2.53 -3.21
N PHE A 142 1.34 1.66 -2.40
CA PHE A 142 2.09 0.62 -1.70
C PHE A 142 2.35 -0.57 -2.63
N GLY A 143 3.59 -0.66 -3.08
CA GLY A 143 4.13 -1.80 -3.82
C GLY A 143 4.66 -2.91 -2.91
N SER A 144 5.35 -3.86 -3.50
CA SER A 144 6.01 -4.97 -2.80
C SER A 144 7.22 -5.45 -3.58
N GLY A 145 8.23 -5.96 -2.90
CA GLY A 145 9.34 -6.68 -3.51
C GLY A 145 8.89 -7.84 -4.41
N ALA A 146 7.71 -8.40 -4.16
CA ALA A 146 7.09 -9.41 -5.04
C ALA A 146 6.83 -8.90 -6.47
N GLY A 147 6.81 -7.58 -6.69
CA GLY A 147 6.66 -6.96 -8.01
C GLY A 147 7.95 -6.86 -8.81
N LEU A 148 9.13 -7.06 -8.20
CA LEU A 148 10.41 -6.96 -8.89
C LEU A 148 10.64 -8.09 -9.90
N ALA A 149 10.11 -9.29 -9.62
CA ALA A 149 10.17 -10.42 -10.52
C ALA A 149 9.00 -11.39 -10.30
N GLY A 150 8.70 -12.22 -11.28
CA GLY A 150 7.73 -13.31 -11.13
C GLY A 150 8.19 -14.33 -10.08
N GLY A 151 7.31 -14.70 -9.16
CA GLY A 151 7.54 -15.74 -8.15
C GLY A 151 6.49 -16.83 -8.20
N ALA A 152 6.88 -18.07 -7.93
CA ALA A 152 5.95 -19.18 -7.76
C ALA A 152 4.98 -18.88 -6.60
N ASN A 153 3.76 -19.38 -6.67
CA ASN A 153 2.70 -19.23 -5.67
C ASN A 153 2.21 -17.78 -5.45
N MET A 154 2.73 -16.81 -6.23
CA MET A 154 2.37 -15.39 -6.16
C MET A 154 2.04 -14.78 -7.52
N VAL A 155 1.56 -15.58 -8.48
CA VAL A 155 1.42 -15.15 -9.88
C VAL A 155 0.58 -13.88 -10.01
N ALA A 156 -0.67 -13.87 -9.55
CA ALA A 156 -1.52 -12.70 -9.62
C ALA A 156 -1.05 -11.58 -8.69
N TYR A 157 -0.55 -11.92 -7.50
CA TYR A 157 -0.05 -10.95 -6.55
C TYR A 157 1.19 -10.22 -7.06
N GLY A 158 2.24 -10.96 -7.46
CA GLY A 158 3.47 -10.39 -8.00
C GLY A 158 3.20 -9.52 -9.23
N ALA A 159 2.34 -9.99 -10.15
CA ALA A 159 1.94 -9.22 -11.32
C ALA A 159 1.21 -7.91 -10.92
N SER A 160 0.32 -7.96 -9.93
CA SER A 160 -0.38 -6.76 -9.46
C SER A 160 0.57 -5.78 -8.75
N LYS A 161 1.60 -6.27 -8.07
CA LYS A 161 2.61 -5.42 -7.40
C LYS A 161 3.63 -4.83 -8.38
N ALA A 162 3.91 -5.51 -9.49
CA ALA A 162 4.64 -4.93 -10.62
C ALA A 162 3.84 -3.80 -11.29
N PHE A 163 2.52 -3.99 -11.43
CA PHE A 163 1.62 -2.92 -11.88
C PHE A 163 1.71 -1.70 -10.95
N ASP A 164 1.60 -1.87 -9.64
CA ASP A 164 1.65 -0.77 -8.65
C ASP A 164 2.93 0.06 -8.79
N MET A 165 4.09 -0.60 -8.96
CA MET A 165 5.39 0.06 -9.11
C MET A 165 5.44 0.88 -10.42
N VAL A 166 5.20 0.24 -11.57
CA VAL A 166 5.27 0.92 -12.88
C VAL A 166 4.20 1.99 -13.02
N PHE A 167 3.02 1.78 -12.44
CA PHE A 167 1.94 2.75 -12.43
C PHE A 167 2.31 4.01 -11.62
N ALA A 168 2.93 3.85 -10.46
CA ALA A 168 3.41 4.98 -9.66
C ALA A 168 4.52 5.76 -10.39
N GLU A 169 5.47 5.06 -11.04
CA GLU A 169 6.53 5.68 -11.85
C GLU A 169 5.97 6.49 -13.02
N ALA A 170 5.01 5.94 -13.74
CA ALA A 170 4.36 6.63 -14.86
C ALA A 170 3.56 7.85 -14.38
N LEU A 171 2.82 7.74 -13.28
CA LEU A 171 2.11 8.87 -12.68
C LEU A 171 3.09 9.96 -12.21
N TRP A 172 4.21 9.60 -11.59
CA TRP A 172 5.23 10.56 -11.21
C TRP A 172 5.75 11.32 -12.43
N ALA A 173 6.09 10.61 -13.52
CA ALA A 173 6.59 11.21 -14.74
C ALA A 173 5.60 12.22 -15.37
N GLU A 174 4.29 12.01 -15.19
CA GLU A 174 3.25 12.91 -15.70
C GLU A 174 2.89 14.06 -14.75
N LEU A 175 3.08 13.91 -13.44
CA LEU A 175 2.45 14.77 -12.44
C LEU A 175 3.44 15.58 -11.59
N HIS A 176 4.72 15.17 -11.46
CA HIS A 176 5.67 15.84 -10.56
C HIS A 176 5.91 17.32 -10.95
N ASP A 177 6.05 17.62 -12.24
CA ASP A 177 6.21 19.00 -12.74
C ASP A 177 4.92 19.84 -12.60
N LYS A 178 3.80 19.19 -12.27
CA LYS A 178 2.50 19.83 -12.01
C LYS A 178 2.22 20.01 -10.51
N GLY A 179 3.24 19.81 -9.68
CA GLY A 179 3.17 20.02 -8.24
C GLY A 179 2.55 18.87 -7.45
N VAL A 180 2.33 17.72 -8.06
CA VAL A 180 1.81 16.52 -7.39
C VAL A 180 2.92 15.51 -7.16
N ASP A 181 3.26 15.26 -5.89
CA ASP A 181 4.23 14.22 -5.54
C ASP A 181 3.61 12.84 -5.70
N VAL A 182 4.32 11.93 -6.34
CA VAL A 182 3.91 10.53 -6.45
C VAL A 182 5.03 9.64 -5.92
N LEU A 183 4.70 8.68 -5.07
CA LEU A 183 5.65 7.74 -4.50
C LEU A 183 5.12 6.32 -4.58
N GLY A 184 5.79 5.45 -5.32
CA GLY A 184 5.69 4.01 -5.21
C GLY A 184 6.52 3.52 -4.02
N LEU A 185 5.89 3.13 -2.93
CA LEU A 185 6.56 2.64 -1.73
C LEU A 185 6.68 1.12 -1.79
N ILE A 186 7.88 0.61 -2.10
CA ILE A 186 8.12 -0.82 -2.31
C ILE A 186 8.54 -1.47 -0.99
N LEU A 187 7.77 -2.44 -0.55
CA LEU A 187 7.89 -3.07 0.76
C LEU A 187 8.46 -4.48 0.69
N GLY A 188 9.28 -4.82 1.69
CA GLY A 188 9.56 -6.18 2.10
C GLY A 188 8.58 -6.69 3.16
N LYS A 189 9.03 -7.66 3.96
CA LYS A 189 8.29 -8.05 5.16
C LYS A 189 8.21 -6.86 6.11
N THR A 190 6.99 -6.52 6.53
CA THR A 190 6.74 -5.46 7.52
C THR A 190 5.98 -6.03 8.69
N ASP A 191 6.42 -5.73 9.91
CA ASP A 191 5.86 -6.25 11.16
C ASP A 191 4.45 -5.71 11.41
N THR A 192 3.47 -6.34 10.80
CA THR A 192 2.05 -6.00 10.93
C THR A 192 1.28 -7.13 11.62
N PRO A 193 0.14 -6.84 12.29
CA PRO A 193 -0.71 -7.88 12.85
C PRO A 193 -1.13 -8.93 11.83
N ALA A 194 -1.37 -8.53 10.58
CA ALA A 194 -1.70 -9.45 9.49
C ALA A 194 -0.54 -10.40 9.15
N LEU A 195 0.71 -9.91 9.09
CA LEU A 195 1.88 -10.75 8.86
C LEU A 195 2.11 -11.70 10.02
N ARG A 196 2.04 -11.21 11.27
CA ARG A 196 2.19 -12.06 12.47
C ARG A 196 1.15 -13.17 12.48
N THR A 197 -0.12 -12.86 12.19
CA THR A 197 -1.18 -13.87 12.10
C THR A 197 -0.89 -14.92 11.03
N LEU A 198 -0.41 -14.49 9.86
CA LEU A 198 -0.07 -15.37 8.75
C LEU A 198 1.11 -16.29 9.11
N GLU A 199 2.21 -15.75 9.63
CA GLU A 199 3.41 -16.53 9.98
C GLU A 199 3.17 -17.45 11.17
N TYR A 200 2.37 -17.03 12.16
CA TYR A 200 1.92 -17.91 13.24
C TYR A 200 1.08 -19.08 12.71
N SER A 201 0.14 -18.84 11.82
CA SER A 201 -0.68 -19.90 11.23
C SER A 201 0.13 -20.93 10.42
N ARG A 202 1.32 -20.54 9.95
CA ARG A 202 2.27 -21.38 9.21
C ARG A 202 3.36 -21.99 10.10
N GLY A 203 3.35 -21.72 11.41
CA GLY A 203 4.37 -22.18 12.33
C GLY A 203 5.76 -21.56 12.14
N GLN A 204 5.83 -20.39 11.48
CA GLN A 204 7.08 -19.66 11.25
C GLN A 204 7.49 -18.79 12.44
N ILE A 205 6.53 -18.43 13.30
CA ILE A 205 6.73 -17.81 14.61
C ILE A 205 5.97 -18.58 15.69
N GLY A 206 6.45 -18.54 16.92
CA GLY A 206 5.90 -19.29 18.04
C GLY A 206 4.70 -18.64 18.73
N SER A 207 4.52 -17.32 18.57
CA SER A 207 3.40 -16.56 19.12
C SER A 207 3.10 -15.33 18.30
N LEU A 208 1.90 -14.73 18.48
CA LEU A 208 1.52 -13.47 17.83
C LEU A 208 2.28 -12.24 18.37
N ASP A 209 2.99 -12.37 19.49
CA ASP A 209 3.81 -11.30 20.07
C ASP A 209 5.24 -11.30 19.50
N GLU A 210 5.62 -12.37 18.81
CA GLU A 210 6.94 -12.52 18.20
C GLU A 210 7.02 -11.70 16.90
N VAL A 211 8.12 -10.94 16.76
CA VAL A 211 8.39 -10.19 15.52
C VAL A 211 8.85 -11.17 14.43
N PRO A 212 8.19 -11.18 13.27
CA PRO A 212 8.58 -12.06 12.17
C PRO A 212 10.03 -11.82 11.72
N PRO A 213 10.84 -12.87 11.54
CA PRO A 213 12.23 -12.72 11.12
C PRO A 213 12.39 -11.92 9.84
N GLY A 214 13.25 -10.89 9.89
CA GLY A 214 13.51 -9.99 8.76
C GLY A 214 12.40 -8.98 8.46
N ALA A 215 11.40 -8.86 9.33
CA ALA A 215 10.39 -7.82 9.19
C ALA A 215 10.91 -6.47 9.68
N VAL A 216 10.59 -5.41 8.92
CA VAL A 216 10.84 -4.02 9.27
C VAL A 216 9.68 -3.50 10.11
N ALA A 217 9.94 -2.67 11.12
CA ALA A 217 8.90 -2.07 11.94
C ALA A 217 7.99 -1.14 11.12
N VAL A 218 6.69 -1.13 11.43
CA VAL A 218 5.72 -0.25 10.75
C VAL A 218 6.15 1.22 10.83
N ASP A 219 6.57 1.69 12.01
CA ASP A 219 6.94 3.09 12.23
C ASP A 219 8.16 3.50 11.39
N GLU A 220 9.14 2.61 11.21
CA GLU A 220 10.30 2.83 10.34
C GLU A 220 9.87 3.01 8.87
N VAL A 221 9.01 2.14 8.37
CA VAL A 221 8.47 2.23 7.01
C VAL A 221 7.69 3.54 6.80
N ILE A 222 6.89 3.94 7.78
CA ILE A 222 6.10 5.17 7.70
C ILE A 222 6.99 6.42 7.77
N ALA A 223 8.03 6.41 8.62
CA ALA A 223 9.00 7.50 8.66
C ALA A 223 9.71 7.66 7.31
N GLU A 224 10.26 6.57 6.75
CA GLU A 224 10.89 6.58 5.42
C GLU A 224 9.93 7.08 4.33
N ALA A 225 8.65 6.69 4.39
CA ALA A 225 7.65 7.15 3.43
C ALA A 225 7.44 8.67 3.47
N PHE A 226 7.27 9.24 4.67
CA PHE A 226 7.08 10.69 4.82
C PHE A 226 8.34 11.49 4.45
N GLU A 227 9.53 10.98 4.75
CA GLU A 227 10.79 11.61 4.38
C GLU A 227 11.01 11.64 2.87
N ASN A 228 10.47 10.67 2.14
CA ASN A 228 10.71 10.48 0.71
C ASN A 228 9.53 10.83 -0.20
N LEU A 229 8.46 11.45 0.32
CA LEU A 229 7.30 11.86 -0.50
C LEU A 229 7.67 12.71 -1.71
N GLY A 230 8.64 13.62 -1.57
CA GLY A 230 9.12 14.49 -2.65
C GLY A 230 10.24 13.87 -3.49
N ASN A 231 10.71 12.67 -3.16
CA ASN A 231 11.88 12.01 -3.77
C ASN A 231 11.48 10.85 -4.70
N GLY A 232 10.21 10.83 -5.18
CA GLY A 232 9.74 9.78 -6.10
C GLY A 232 10.63 9.59 -7.34
N PRO A 233 10.34 8.65 -8.21
CA PRO A 233 9.08 7.89 -8.30
C PRO A 233 8.92 6.72 -7.32
N THR A 234 9.99 6.07 -6.92
CA THR A 234 9.97 4.85 -6.09
C THR A 234 10.92 4.96 -4.90
N TRP A 235 10.48 4.39 -3.78
CA TRP A 235 11.32 4.20 -2.60
C TRP A 235 11.23 2.76 -2.10
N PHE A 236 12.37 2.12 -1.90
CA PHE A 236 12.48 0.76 -1.35
C PHE A 236 12.68 0.85 0.16
N ALA A 237 11.63 0.55 0.92
CA ALA A 237 11.63 0.71 2.37
C ALA A 237 12.47 -0.37 3.07
N GLY A 238 13.38 0.07 3.92
CA GLY A 238 14.31 -0.79 4.66
C GLY A 238 15.52 -1.23 3.84
N GLU A 239 16.66 -1.43 4.51
CA GLU A 239 17.93 -1.75 3.83
C GLU A 239 17.88 -3.09 3.06
N MET A 240 17.13 -4.07 3.54
CA MET A 240 16.97 -5.35 2.85
C MET A 240 16.33 -5.18 1.47
N MET A 241 15.32 -4.29 1.34
CA MET A 241 14.67 -4.01 0.06
C MET A 241 15.57 -3.25 -0.88
N ARG A 242 16.32 -2.27 -0.38
CA ARG A 242 17.32 -1.55 -1.17
C ARG A 242 18.45 -2.48 -1.66
N ALA A 243 18.86 -3.44 -0.83
CA ALA A 243 19.83 -4.45 -1.25
C ALA A 243 19.27 -5.40 -2.31
N ALA A 244 18.01 -5.81 -2.17
CA ALA A 244 17.32 -6.66 -3.17
C ALA A 244 17.18 -5.95 -4.52
N GLU A 245 16.83 -4.67 -4.53
CA GLU A 245 16.78 -3.85 -5.74
C GLU A 245 18.15 -3.78 -6.43
N ARG A 246 19.20 -3.42 -5.71
CA ARG A 246 20.58 -3.36 -6.27
C ARG A 246 21.03 -4.71 -6.83
N LEU A 247 20.71 -5.81 -6.14
CA LEU A 247 21.07 -7.15 -6.61
C LEU A 247 20.31 -7.51 -7.88
N THR A 248 19.00 -7.31 -7.91
CA THR A 248 18.16 -7.72 -9.04
C THR A 248 18.42 -6.89 -10.29
N SER A 249 18.81 -5.62 -10.16
CA SER A 249 19.14 -4.76 -11.29
C SER A 249 20.38 -5.25 -12.09
N SER A 250 21.24 -6.05 -11.46
CA SER A 250 22.45 -6.63 -12.11
C SER A 250 22.22 -8.01 -12.74
N LEU A 251 21.05 -8.63 -12.51
CA LEU A 251 20.74 -9.99 -12.95
C LEU A 251 19.91 -9.99 -14.24
N THR A 252 20.01 -11.08 -15.01
CA THR A 252 19.06 -11.34 -16.08
C THR A 252 17.68 -11.67 -15.49
N ARG A 253 16.60 -11.43 -16.24
CA ARG A 253 15.22 -11.77 -15.80
C ARG A 253 15.09 -13.22 -15.32
N ARG A 254 15.72 -14.17 -16.01
CA ARG A 254 15.70 -15.57 -15.58
C ARG A 254 16.35 -15.78 -14.23
N GLN A 255 17.55 -15.25 -14.03
CA GLN A 255 18.26 -15.34 -12.74
C GLN A 255 17.47 -14.68 -11.61
N THR A 256 16.84 -13.52 -11.87
CA THR A 256 15.99 -12.86 -10.89
C THR A 256 14.79 -13.72 -10.51
N VAL A 257 14.10 -14.33 -11.47
CA VAL A 257 12.97 -15.24 -11.22
C VAL A 257 13.40 -16.45 -10.41
N GLU A 258 14.54 -17.09 -10.74
CA GLU A 258 15.10 -18.24 -10.01
C GLU A 258 15.46 -17.85 -8.56
N LEU A 259 16.08 -16.67 -8.36
CA LEU A 259 16.41 -16.13 -7.02
C LEU A 259 15.13 -15.88 -6.20
N PHE A 260 14.14 -15.25 -6.80
CA PHE A 260 12.87 -14.95 -6.11
C PHE A 260 12.09 -16.21 -5.75
N ALA A 261 12.09 -17.22 -6.62
CA ALA A 261 11.46 -18.50 -6.33
C ALA A 261 12.10 -19.18 -5.10
N GLN A 262 13.43 -19.14 -5.00
CA GLN A 262 14.17 -19.67 -3.86
C GLN A 262 13.89 -18.86 -2.57
N ALA A 263 13.96 -17.53 -2.65
CA ALA A 263 13.71 -16.65 -1.52
C ALA A 263 12.27 -16.76 -1.00
N ALA A 264 11.29 -16.85 -1.91
CA ALA A 264 9.89 -17.02 -1.55
C ALA A 264 9.63 -18.38 -0.89
N ALA A 265 10.20 -19.47 -1.40
CA ALA A 265 10.10 -20.79 -0.78
C ALA A 265 10.71 -20.82 0.63
N ALA A 266 11.86 -20.15 0.83
CA ALA A 266 12.50 -20.04 2.14
C ALA A 266 11.69 -19.17 3.12
N ALA A 267 11.10 -18.08 2.64
CA ALA A 267 10.37 -17.12 3.48
C ALA A 267 8.93 -17.55 3.81
N MET A 268 8.25 -18.24 2.88
CA MET A 268 6.83 -18.55 2.99
C MET A 268 6.55 -20.03 3.34
N GLY A 269 7.58 -20.87 3.32
CA GLY A 269 7.43 -22.32 3.47
C GLY A 269 6.81 -22.97 2.21
N PRO A 270 6.55 -24.29 2.26
CA PRO A 270 5.86 -24.98 1.18
C PRO A 270 4.42 -24.44 1.06
N PRO A 271 3.83 -24.45 -0.16
CA PRO A 271 2.43 -24.12 -0.33
C PRO A 271 1.56 -25.09 0.48
N GLY A 272 0.56 -24.54 1.19
CA GLY A 272 -0.38 -25.31 2.00
C GLY A 272 -1.35 -26.14 1.18
#